data_c6eb7eee5648dc51038a3d3e77b3d08c
#
_entry.id   c6eb7eee5648dc51038a3d3e77b3d08c
#
_cell.length_a   1.000
_cell.length_b   1.000
_cell.length_c   1.000
_cell.angle_alpha   90.00
_cell.angle_beta   90.00
_cell.angle_gamma   90.00
#
_symmetry.space_group_name_H-M   'P 1'
#
loop_
_entity.id
_entity.type
_entity.pdbx_description
1 polymer ?
#
loop_
_entity_poly.entity_id
_entity_poly.type
_entity_poly.pdbx_seq_one_letter_code
_entity_poly.pdbx_strand_id
1 'polypeptide(L)'
;MLFDPDLDLAVLAVADTPGSPLSLATEPLERGAPGAVLGYPQGGPLDARRAAVLRTFEAVGRDIYGRADVDRLVVELQTVVRPGNSGGPFVLSDGRVGGVVFAASSADEGIGYAIAADEVDDVLRSAVGRTSEVDTGPCIG
;
A
#
# COMPACT_ATOMS: atom_id res chain seq x y z
N MET A 1 7.07 15.87 4.83
CA MET A 1 6.72 14.92 3.75
C MET A 1 7.87 13.97 3.52
N LEU A 2 7.62 12.79 2.95
CA LEU A 2 8.64 11.82 2.57
C LEU A 2 8.22 11.15 1.25
N PHE A 3 9.19 10.84 0.42
CA PHE A 3 9.00 10.09 -0.81
C PHE A 3 10.03 8.95 -0.85
N ASP A 4 9.56 7.72 -0.99
CA ASP A 4 10.37 6.51 -1.03
C ASP A 4 10.13 5.79 -2.37
N PRO A 5 11.03 5.97 -3.34
CA PRO A 5 10.90 5.34 -4.66
C PRO A 5 11.17 3.83 -4.64
N ASP A 6 11.85 3.31 -3.64
CA ASP A 6 12.16 1.89 -3.52
C ASP A 6 10.92 1.11 -3.07
N LEU A 7 10.16 1.68 -2.13
CA LEU A 7 8.92 1.08 -1.64
C LEU A 7 7.66 1.49 -2.42
N ASP A 8 7.77 2.45 -3.35
CA ASP A 8 6.61 3.05 -4.05
C ASP A 8 5.63 3.72 -3.05
N LEU A 9 6.18 4.39 -2.05
CA LEU A 9 5.41 5.05 -0.99
C LEU A 9 5.69 6.55 -0.91
N ALA A 10 4.65 7.31 -0.59
CA ALA A 10 4.76 8.72 -0.27
C ALA A 10 3.98 9.06 1.01
N VAL A 11 4.57 9.90 1.87
CA VAL A 11 3.91 10.43 3.07
C VAL A 11 3.69 11.92 2.89
N LEU A 12 2.44 12.34 2.95
CA LEU A 12 2.02 13.73 2.82
C LEU A 12 1.68 14.31 4.20
N ALA A 13 2.12 15.53 4.46
CA ALA A 13 1.64 16.31 5.59
C ALA A 13 0.45 17.15 5.14
N VAL A 14 -0.73 16.85 5.66
CA VAL A 14 -1.98 17.54 5.35
C VAL A 14 -2.57 18.09 6.64
N ALA A 15 -2.85 19.40 6.66
CA ALA A 15 -3.54 20.03 7.79
C ALA A 15 -5.03 19.69 7.76
N ASP A 16 -5.63 19.59 8.95
CA ASP A 16 -7.08 19.47 9.14
C ASP A 16 -7.73 18.32 8.34
N THR A 17 -7.07 17.16 8.29
CA THR A 17 -7.62 15.98 7.64
C THR A 17 -8.88 15.53 8.37
N PRO A 18 -10.05 15.48 7.71
CA PRO A 18 -11.27 15.01 8.34
C PRO A 18 -11.24 13.50 8.61
N GLY A 19 -11.90 13.07 9.68
CA GLY A 19 -12.01 11.66 10.05
C GLY A 19 -11.03 11.23 11.15
N SER A 20 -11.13 9.96 11.53
CA SER A 20 -10.23 9.36 12.50
C SER A 20 -9.13 8.58 11.76
N PRO A 21 -7.87 8.67 12.21
CA PRO A 21 -6.79 7.89 11.61
C PRO A 21 -7.03 6.39 11.83
N LEU A 22 -6.66 5.58 10.83
CA LEU A 22 -6.60 4.14 10.98
C LEU A 22 -5.25 3.74 11.56
N SER A 23 -5.24 2.74 12.42
CA SER A 23 -4.00 2.14 12.92
C SER A 23 -3.48 1.07 11.96
N LEU A 24 -2.17 0.85 11.96
CA LEU A 24 -1.53 -0.20 11.19
C LEU A 24 -1.51 -1.52 11.97
N ALA A 25 -1.64 -2.63 11.26
CA ALA A 25 -1.42 -3.98 11.78
C ALA A 25 0.02 -4.39 11.43
N THR A 26 0.95 -4.09 12.31
CA THR A 26 2.40 -4.33 12.10
C THR A 26 2.85 -5.74 12.51
N GLU A 27 1.97 -6.53 13.10
CA GLU A 27 2.21 -7.94 13.36
C GLU A 27 2.01 -8.78 12.08
N PRO A 28 2.65 -9.96 11.98
CA PRO A 28 2.47 -10.85 10.84
C PRO A 28 1.01 -11.23 10.63
N LEU A 29 0.56 -11.08 9.39
CA LEU A 29 -0.82 -11.41 9.01
C LEU A 29 -0.98 -12.91 8.78
N GLU A 30 -2.02 -13.48 9.34
CA GLU A 30 -2.34 -14.90 9.15
C GLU A 30 -2.95 -15.15 7.77
N ARG A 31 -2.59 -16.30 7.17
CA ARG A 31 -3.25 -16.74 5.94
C ARG A 31 -4.76 -16.91 6.17
N GLY A 32 -5.54 -16.38 5.24
CA GLY A 32 -7.01 -16.39 5.32
C GLY A 32 -7.58 -15.23 6.12
N ALA A 33 -6.76 -14.36 6.73
CA ALA A 33 -7.25 -13.17 7.42
C ALA A 33 -8.12 -12.34 6.48
N PRO A 34 -9.41 -12.10 6.84
CA PRO A 34 -10.34 -11.40 5.97
C PRO A 34 -10.21 -9.89 6.10
N GLY A 35 -10.54 -9.19 5.02
CA GLY A 35 -10.57 -7.75 4.97
C GLY A 35 -11.18 -7.23 3.68
N ALA A 36 -10.89 -5.97 3.37
CA ALA A 36 -11.30 -5.33 2.14
C ALA A 36 -10.22 -4.39 1.61
N VAL A 37 -10.07 -4.36 0.30
CA VAL A 37 -9.33 -3.31 -0.41
C VAL A 37 -10.29 -2.16 -0.70
N LEU A 38 -9.91 -0.95 -0.28
CA LEU A 38 -10.67 0.27 -0.52
C LEU A 38 -9.97 1.11 -1.60
N GLY A 39 -10.75 1.67 -2.52
CA GLY A 39 -10.19 2.52 -3.56
C GLY A 39 -11.24 3.15 -4.46
N TYR A 40 -10.77 3.85 -5.48
CA TYR A 40 -11.63 4.53 -6.47
C TYR A 40 -11.30 4.00 -7.87
N PRO A 41 -11.70 2.75 -8.19
CA PRO A 41 -11.32 2.12 -9.45
C PRO A 41 -11.76 2.97 -10.63
N GLN A 42 -10.80 3.23 -11.53
CA GLN A 42 -11.00 4.04 -12.75
C GLN A 42 -11.54 5.46 -12.48
N GLY A 43 -11.29 6.03 -11.29
CA GLY A 43 -11.80 7.34 -10.90
C GLY A 43 -13.32 7.36 -10.60
N GLY A 44 -13.93 6.20 -10.43
CA GLY A 44 -15.33 6.03 -10.06
C GLY A 44 -15.57 6.30 -8.56
N PRO A 45 -16.73 5.90 -8.02
CA PRO A 45 -17.04 6.03 -6.60
C PRO A 45 -16.15 5.10 -5.74
N LEU A 46 -16.11 5.37 -4.44
CA LEU A 46 -15.46 4.48 -3.48
C LEU A 46 -16.01 3.05 -3.61
N ASP A 47 -15.12 2.12 -3.83
CA ASP A 47 -15.39 0.69 -3.88
C ASP A 47 -14.66 -0.03 -2.75
N ALA A 48 -15.34 -0.99 -2.12
CA ALA A 48 -14.80 -1.85 -1.08
C ALA A 48 -14.84 -3.29 -1.56
N ARG A 49 -13.68 -3.82 -1.92
CA ARG A 49 -13.55 -5.19 -2.43
C ARG A 49 -13.12 -6.15 -1.35
N ARG A 50 -13.89 -7.22 -1.16
CA ARG A 50 -13.50 -8.30 -0.27
C ARG A 50 -12.13 -8.83 -0.64
N ALA A 51 -11.32 -9.04 0.39
CA ALA A 51 -9.98 -9.58 0.24
C ALA A 51 -9.67 -10.57 1.37
N ALA A 52 -8.74 -11.48 1.12
CA ALA A 52 -8.19 -12.35 2.14
C ALA A 52 -6.69 -12.49 1.92
N VAL A 53 -5.93 -12.56 3.00
CA VAL A 53 -4.49 -12.76 2.96
C VAL A 53 -4.18 -14.18 2.44
N LEU A 54 -3.37 -14.29 1.40
CA LEU A 54 -2.83 -15.57 0.93
C LEU A 54 -1.50 -15.88 1.60
N ARG A 55 -0.60 -14.91 1.63
CA ARG A 55 0.72 -14.99 2.28
C ARG A 55 1.36 -13.61 2.38
N THR A 56 2.38 -13.50 3.22
CA THR A 56 3.33 -12.40 3.25
C THR A 56 4.70 -12.92 2.87
N PHE A 57 5.44 -12.22 2.02
CA PHE A 57 6.74 -12.65 1.52
C PHE A 57 7.60 -11.47 1.07
N GLU A 58 8.92 -11.63 1.10
CA GLU A 58 9.84 -10.70 0.49
C GLU A 58 9.84 -10.87 -1.02
N ALA A 59 9.53 -9.81 -1.73
CA ALA A 59 9.51 -9.75 -3.19
C ALA A 59 10.65 -8.87 -3.69
N VAL A 60 11.42 -9.38 -4.64
CA VAL A 60 12.38 -8.59 -5.40
C VAL A 60 11.65 -7.95 -6.58
N GLY A 61 11.71 -6.63 -6.67
CA GLY A 61 11.10 -5.86 -7.76
C GLY A 61 12.04 -4.79 -8.27
N ARG A 62 11.49 -3.88 -9.06
CA ARG A 62 12.20 -2.67 -9.49
C ARG A 62 11.71 -1.48 -8.68
N ASP A 63 12.61 -0.49 -8.45
CA ASP A 63 12.21 0.84 -8.00
C ASP A 63 11.23 1.47 -9.00
N ILE A 64 10.56 2.55 -8.63
CA ILE A 64 9.59 3.21 -9.52
C ILE A 64 10.21 3.74 -10.82
N TYR A 65 11.53 3.90 -10.87
CA TYR A 65 12.28 4.35 -12.04
C TYR A 65 12.79 3.21 -12.90
N GLY A 66 12.66 1.95 -12.44
CA GLY A 66 13.18 0.76 -13.11
C GLY A 66 14.70 0.67 -13.14
N ARG A 67 15.40 1.36 -12.21
CA ARG A 67 16.87 1.50 -12.21
C ARG A 67 17.57 0.51 -11.28
N ALA A 68 16.95 0.20 -10.13
CA ALA A 68 17.51 -0.67 -9.13
C ALA A 68 16.58 -1.82 -8.81
N ASP A 69 17.14 -2.96 -8.39
CA ASP A 69 16.39 -4.02 -7.76
C ASP A 69 16.20 -3.66 -6.29
N VAL A 70 15.00 -3.85 -5.78
CA VAL A 70 14.59 -3.51 -4.42
C VAL A 70 13.83 -4.67 -3.80
N ASP A 71 14.05 -4.88 -2.51
CA ASP A 71 13.30 -5.83 -1.72
C ASP A 71 12.12 -5.13 -1.04
N ARG A 72 10.95 -5.78 -1.05
CA ARG A 72 9.73 -5.27 -0.40
C ARG A 72 9.04 -6.41 0.34
N LEU A 73 8.60 -6.16 1.56
CA LEU A 73 7.69 -7.09 2.22
C LEU A 73 6.28 -6.89 1.69
N VAL A 74 5.76 -7.91 1.01
CA VAL A 74 4.51 -7.85 0.25
C VAL A 74 3.48 -8.80 0.83
N VAL A 75 2.26 -8.30 1.00
CA VAL A 75 1.07 -9.12 1.29
C VAL A 75 0.39 -9.46 -0.03
N GLU A 76 0.33 -10.75 -0.35
CA GLU A 76 -0.45 -11.27 -1.46
C GLU A 76 -1.90 -11.48 -1.01
N LEU A 77 -2.81 -10.93 -1.77
CA LEU A 77 -4.23 -10.87 -1.44
C LEU A 77 -5.06 -11.61 -2.49
N GLN A 78 -5.99 -12.42 -2.05
CA GLN A 78 -7.06 -12.92 -2.91
C GLN A 78 -8.10 -11.80 -3.07
N THR A 79 -8.00 -11.05 -4.16
CA THR A 79 -8.90 -9.94 -4.50
C THR A 79 -8.64 -9.46 -5.91
N VAL A 80 -9.64 -8.87 -6.55
CA VAL A 80 -9.47 -8.19 -7.84
C VAL A 80 -9.03 -6.76 -7.61
N VAL A 81 -7.80 -6.44 -8.01
CA VAL A 81 -7.26 -5.07 -7.98
C VAL A 81 -7.39 -4.46 -9.38
N ARG A 82 -7.85 -3.21 -9.45
CA ARG A 82 -8.03 -2.45 -10.70
C ARG A 82 -7.26 -1.13 -10.62
N PRO A 83 -6.91 -0.52 -11.76
CA PRO A 83 -6.36 0.84 -11.79
C PRO A 83 -7.24 1.80 -10.98
N GLY A 84 -6.62 2.54 -10.05
CA GLY A 84 -7.30 3.39 -9.06
C GLY A 84 -7.49 2.75 -7.68
N ASN A 85 -7.15 1.47 -7.50
CA ASN A 85 -7.01 0.85 -6.19
C ASN A 85 -5.60 1.05 -5.59
N SER A 86 -4.58 1.32 -6.42
CA SER A 86 -3.21 1.62 -5.98
C SER A 86 -3.19 2.83 -5.05
N GLY A 87 -2.41 2.76 -3.97
CA GLY A 87 -2.39 3.73 -2.88
C GLY A 87 -3.54 3.57 -1.88
N GLY A 88 -4.54 2.73 -2.18
CA GLY A 88 -5.63 2.41 -1.26
C GLY A 88 -5.23 1.39 -0.20
N PRO A 89 -5.87 1.42 0.99
CA PRO A 89 -5.57 0.49 2.06
C PRO A 89 -6.22 -0.89 1.83
N PHE A 90 -5.50 -1.94 2.24
CA PHE A 90 -6.10 -3.21 2.63
C PHE A 90 -6.47 -3.12 4.11
N VAL A 91 -7.76 -3.10 4.42
CA VAL A 91 -8.27 -2.97 5.79
C VAL A 91 -8.76 -4.33 6.27
N LEU A 92 -8.25 -4.77 7.41
CA LEU A 92 -8.64 -6.01 8.08
C LEU A 92 -10.05 -5.88 8.69
N SER A 93 -10.66 -7.01 9.05
CA SER A 93 -12.01 -7.04 9.65
C SER A 93 -12.11 -6.31 11.00
N ASP A 94 -10.99 -6.08 11.69
CA ASP A 94 -10.92 -5.30 12.93
C ASP A 94 -10.71 -3.78 12.70
N GLY A 95 -10.64 -3.34 11.44
CA GLY A 95 -10.50 -1.94 11.05
C GLY A 95 -9.06 -1.45 10.95
N ARG A 96 -8.06 -2.28 11.21
CA ARG A 96 -6.64 -1.91 11.04
C ARG A 96 -6.19 -2.09 9.59
N VAL A 97 -5.22 -1.30 9.17
CA VAL A 97 -4.62 -1.40 7.85
C VAL A 97 -3.53 -2.48 7.85
N GLY A 98 -3.69 -3.51 7.02
CA GLY A 98 -2.72 -4.58 6.83
C GLY A 98 -1.69 -4.30 5.74
N GLY A 99 -1.91 -3.28 4.91
CA GLY A 99 -0.97 -2.86 3.86
C GLY A 99 -1.56 -1.82 2.92
N VAL A 100 -0.70 -1.29 2.04
CA VAL A 100 -1.06 -0.33 0.98
C VAL A 100 -0.96 -1.01 -0.37
N VAL A 101 -2.06 -1.05 -1.12
CA VAL A 101 -2.14 -1.71 -2.43
C VAL A 101 -1.28 -0.97 -3.44
N PHE A 102 -0.46 -1.70 -4.20
CA PHE A 102 0.40 -1.11 -5.24
C PHE A 102 0.31 -1.83 -6.60
N ALA A 103 -0.07 -3.11 -6.64
CA ALA A 103 -0.08 -3.87 -7.88
C ALA A 103 -1.18 -4.94 -7.93
N ALA A 104 -1.49 -5.35 -9.16
CA ALA A 104 -2.27 -6.56 -9.46
C ALA A 104 -1.36 -7.60 -10.11
N SER A 105 -1.71 -8.86 -9.99
CA SER A 105 -1.03 -9.94 -10.72
C SER A 105 -1.31 -9.80 -12.23
N SER A 106 -0.28 -9.99 -13.03
CA SER A 106 -0.41 -10.07 -14.49
C SER A 106 -0.85 -11.45 -14.97
N ALA A 107 -0.77 -12.46 -14.11
CA ALA A 107 -1.09 -13.86 -14.44
C ALA A 107 -2.46 -14.31 -13.91
N ASP A 108 -2.96 -13.68 -12.86
CA ASP A 108 -4.24 -14.03 -12.21
C ASP A 108 -4.97 -12.76 -11.76
N GLU A 109 -6.10 -12.46 -12.39
CA GLU A 109 -6.92 -11.29 -12.06
C GLU A 109 -7.49 -11.30 -10.63
N GLY A 110 -7.53 -12.48 -9.99
CA GLY A 110 -7.98 -12.66 -8.60
C GLY A 110 -6.92 -12.37 -7.55
N ILE A 111 -5.72 -11.95 -7.95
CA ILE A 111 -4.59 -11.72 -7.04
C ILE A 111 -4.14 -10.26 -7.10
N GLY A 112 -4.05 -9.65 -5.91
CA GLY A 112 -3.48 -8.32 -5.71
C GLY A 112 -2.32 -8.32 -4.72
N TYR A 113 -1.55 -7.24 -4.71
CA TYR A 113 -0.38 -7.08 -3.85
C TYR A 113 -0.44 -5.76 -3.09
N ALA A 114 -0.08 -5.80 -1.81
CA ALA A 114 0.04 -4.63 -0.96
C ALA A 114 1.42 -4.62 -0.28
N ILE A 115 2.00 -3.43 -0.10
CA ILE A 115 3.17 -3.24 0.78
C ILE A 115 2.69 -3.52 2.20
N ALA A 116 3.42 -4.36 2.93
CA ALA A 116 3.04 -4.75 4.27
C ALA A 116 3.02 -3.57 5.25
N ALA A 117 2.13 -3.62 6.23
CA ALA A 117 1.89 -2.49 7.14
C ALA A 117 3.10 -2.15 8.03
N ASP A 118 3.98 -3.09 8.33
CA ASP A 118 5.22 -2.84 9.07
C ASP A 118 6.21 -1.99 8.26
N GLU A 119 6.40 -2.25 6.97
CA GLU A 119 7.21 -1.36 6.11
C GLU A 119 6.58 0.04 5.98
N VAL A 120 5.26 0.11 5.86
CA VAL A 120 4.54 1.40 5.86
C VAL A 120 4.76 2.15 7.17
N ASP A 121 4.75 1.46 8.33
CA ASP A 121 4.99 2.06 9.65
C ASP A 121 6.42 2.63 9.74
N ASP A 122 7.42 1.92 9.24
CA ASP A 122 8.81 2.39 9.22
C ASP A 122 8.97 3.68 8.40
N VAL A 123 8.32 3.74 7.23
CA VAL A 123 8.29 4.96 6.39
C VAL A 123 7.56 6.10 7.11
N LEU A 124 6.42 5.82 7.73
CA LEU A 124 5.66 6.83 8.51
C LEU A 124 6.47 7.36 9.68
N ARG A 125 7.14 6.50 10.45
CA ARG A 125 8.03 6.92 11.56
C ARG A 125 9.16 7.80 11.07
N SER A 126 9.73 7.49 9.91
CA SER A 126 10.78 8.28 9.28
C SER A 126 10.29 9.66 8.82
N ALA A 127 9.00 9.79 8.54
CA ALA A 127 8.37 11.02 8.08
C ALA A 127 7.89 11.94 9.21
N VAL A 128 7.80 11.45 10.46
CA VAL A 128 7.33 12.24 11.61
C VAL A 128 8.15 13.53 11.77
N GLY A 129 7.46 14.67 11.86
CA GLY A 129 8.07 15.99 11.99
C GLY A 129 8.62 16.59 10.68
N ARG A 130 8.57 15.86 9.57
CA ARG A 130 8.98 16.38 8.25
C ARG A 130 7.79 17.04 7.57
N THR A 131 7.79 18.37 7.52
CA THR A 131 6.73 19.17 6.88
C THR A 131 7.19 19.84 5.59
N SER A 132 8.50 19.85 5.32
CA SER A 132 9.09 20.44 4.11
C SER A 132 8.73 19.63 2.86
N GLU A 133 8.72 20.32 1.73
CA GLU A 133 8.68 19.68 0.41
C GLU A 133 9.89 18.76 0.24
N VAL A 134 9.70 17.69 -0.52
CA VAL A 134 10.76 16.75 -0.90
C VAL A 134 10.84 16.65 -2.41
N ASP A 135 12.05 16.41 -2.91
CA ASP A 135 12.26 16.10 -4.31
C ASP A 135 11.71 14.70 -4.60
N THR A 136 10.85 14.60 -5.59
CA THR A 136 10.25 13.34 -6.05
C THR A 136 10.96 12.76 -7.28
N GLY A 137 12.08 13.35 -7.68
CA GLY A 137 12.82 12.93 -8.85
C GLY A 137 12.15 13.27 -10.18
N PRO A 138 12.63 12.70 -11.30
CA PRO A 138 12.07 12.95 -12.62
C PRO A 138 10.71 12.30 -12.79
N CYS A 139 9.82 12.95 -13.57
CA CYS A 139 8.60 12.31 -14.00
C CYS A 139 8.92 11.08 -14.88
N ILE A 140 8.26 9.97 -14.58
CA ILE A 140 8.26 8.77 -15.43
C ILE A 140 7.00 8.85 -16.30
N GLY A 141 7.22 8.90 -17.61
CA GLY A 141 6.14 8.93 -18.61
C GLY A 141 5.69 7.55 -19.03
#